data_b55021695211f17a5cabb09b2e8d8a25
#
_entry.id   b55021695211f17a5cabb09b2e8d8a25
#
_cell.length_a   1.000
_cell.length_b   1.000
_cell.length_c   1.000
_cell.angle_alpha   90.00
_cell.angle_beta   90.00
_cell.angle_gamma   90.00
#
_symmetry.space_group_name_H-M   'P 1'
#
loop_
_entity.id
_entity.type
_entity.pdbx_description
1 polymer ?
#
loop_
_entity_poly.entity_id
_entity_poly.type
_entity_poly.pdbx_seq_one_letter_code
_entity_poly.pdbx_strand_id
1 'polypeptide(L)'
;MKRNAADAVFSNLVRTRAKWTCECCGSWHGDSKASLHCSHHISRRFNATRLDSRNAAAHCASCHRKFTDDPVMHGEWIEAKIGKETYLELRAAANRTCQIKKHEWKEIVKTLKWQLKQMNEGRSEEFIGWRG
;
A
#
# COMPACT_ATOMS: atom_id res chain seq x y z
N MET A 1 5.60 3.54 -14.71
CA MET A 1 6.11 4.42 -13.64
C MET A 1 7.19 3.72 -12.83
N LYS A 2 8.31 4.40 -12.64
CA LYS A 2 9.47 3.83 -11.96
C LYS A 2 9.30 3.82 -10.44
N ARG A 3 9.63 2.69 -9.81
CA ARG A 3 9.64 2.53 -8.36
C ARG A 3 10.81 3.30 -7.76
N ASN A 4 10.59 3.97 -6.62
CA ASN A 4 11.62 4.71 -5.90
C ASN A 4 11.79 4.22 -4.46
N ALA A 5 12.67 4.88 -3.68
CA ALA A 5 12.95 4.50 -2.30
C ALA A 5 11.69 4.57 -1.40
N ALA A 6 10.82 5.56 -1.63
CA ALA A 6 9.58 5.68 -0.85
C ALA A 6 8.65 4.49 -1.11
N ASP A 7 8.53 4.06 -2.36
CA ASP A 7 7.74 2.88 -2.71
C ASP A 7 8.26 1.62 -2.02
N ALA A 8 9.59 1.47 -1.93
CA ALA A 8 10.20 0.31 -1.28
C ALA A 8 9.87 0.26 0.22
N VAL A 9 9.97 1.39 0.91
CA VAL A 9 9.62 1.46 2.34
C VAL A 9 8.11 1.26 2.54
N PHE A 10 7.30 1.87 1.70
CA PHE A 10 5.85 1.71 1.74
C PHE A 10 5.44 0.25 1.58
N SER A 11 6.04 -0.44 0.62
CA SER A 11 5.81 -1.87 0.42
C SER A 11 6.11 -2.69 1.68
N ASN A 12 7.21 -2.37 2.38
CA ASN A 12 7.55 -3.04 3.64
C ASN A 12 6.53 -2.72 4.74
N LEU A 13 6.04 -1.49 4.81
CA LEU A 13 5.00 -1.10 5.78
C LEU A 13 3.72 -1.90 5.56
N VAL A 14 3.26 -2.01 4.32
CA VAL A 14 2.04 -2.75 3.96
C VAL A 14 2.17 -4.22 4.33
N ARG A 15 3.30 -4.85 3.97
CA ARG A 15 3.53 -6.26 4.25
C ARG A 15 3.71 -6.55 5.74
N THR A 16 4.40 -5.65 6.46
CA THR A 16 4.57 -5.77 7.91
C THR A 16 3.23 -5.65 8.63
N ARG A 17 2.38 -4.70 8.24
CA ARG A 17 1.03 -4.55 8.78
C ARG A 17 0.22 -5.84 8.61
N ALA A 18 0.35 -6.49 7.48
CA ALA A 18 -0.33 -7.75 7.18
C ALA A 18 0.32 -8.95 7.86
N LYS A 19 1.39 -8.74 8.63
CA LYS A 19 2.16 -9.82 9.27
C LYS A 19 2.63 -10.85 8.25
N TRP A 20 3.05 -10.35 7.08
CA TRP A 20 3.55 -11.15 5.95
C TRP A 20 2.57 -12.20 5.44
N THR A 21 1.28 -11.92 5.59
CA THR A 21 0.18 -12.80 5.19
C THR A 21 -0.60 -12.16 4.05
N CYS A 22 -0.97 -12.94 3.03
CA CYS A 22 -1.83 -12.47 1.95
C CYS A 22 -3.20 -12.09 2.52
N GLU A 23 -3.63 -10.86 2.31
CA GLU A 23 -4.91 -10.37 2.85
C GLU A 23 -6.12 -10.93 2.11
N CYS A 24 -5.92 -11.60 0.99
CA CYS A 24 -6.98 -12.24 0.23
C CYS A 24 -7.15 -13.72 0.58
N CYS A 25 -6.09 -14.52 0.42
CA CYS A 25 -6.19 -15.98 0.63
C CYS A 25 -5.65 -16.48 1.97
N GLY A 26 -5.01 -15.62 2.77
CA GLY A 26 -4.50 -15.98 4.08
C GLY A 26 -3.18 -16.75 4.12
N SER A 27 -2.52 -16.96 2.98
CA SER A 27 -1.24 -17.67 2.96
C SER A 27 -0.14 -16.82 3.61
N TRP A 28 0.70 -17.48 4.44
CA TRP A 28 1.81 -16.82 5.11
C TRP A 28 3.10 -16.86 4.28
N HIS A 29 3.80 -15.73 4.22
CA HIS A 29 4.99 -15.55 3.39
C HIS A 29 6.22 -15.09 4.16
N GLY A 30 6.25 -15.27 5.48
CA GLY A 30 7.34 -14.81 6.33
C GLY A 30 8.70 -15.40 6.01
N ASP A 31 8.74 -16.62 5.45
CA ASP A 31 9.97 -17.31 5.04
C ASP A 31 10.31 -17.10 3.55
N SER A 32 9.41 -16.49 2.78
CA SER A 32 9.57 -16.21 1.36
C SER A 32 9.02 -14.83 1.02
N LYS A 33 9.63 -13.81 1.60
CA LYS A 33 9.13 -12.43 1.60
C LYS A 33 8.91 -11.84 0.21
N ALA A 34 9.76 -12.23 -0.76
CA ALA A 34 9.64 -11.73 -2.13
C ALA A 34 8.34 -12.20 -2.83
N SER A 35 7.70 -13.27 -2.33
CA SER A 35 6.47 -13.80 -2.90
C SER A 35 5.22 -13.04 -2.46
N LEU A 36 5.34 -12.13 -1.50
CA LEU A 36 4.24 -11.27 -1.04
C LEU A 36 4.42 -9.88 -1.63
N HIS A 37 3.40 -9.41 -2.35
CA HIS A 37 3.43 -8.13 -3.07
C HIS A 37 2.65 -7.05 -2.34
N CYS A 38 3.07 -5.81 -2.52
CA CYS A 38 2.27 -4.63 -2.16
C CYS A 38 1.37 -4.31 -3.34
N SER A 39 0.07 -4.51 -3.17
CA SER A 39 -0.93 -4.29 -4.21
C SER A 39 -1.66 -2.97 -3.94
N HIS A 40 -1.56 -2.02 -4.88
CA HIS A 40 -2.28 -0.76 -4.78
C HIS A 40 -3.73 -0.93 -5.23
N HIS A 41 -4.66 -0.33 -4.48
CA HIS A 41 -6.08 -0.28 -4.87
C HIS A 41 -6.28 0.68 -6.04
N ILE A 42 -5.69 1.86 -5.94
CA ILE A 42 -5.65 2.86 -7.00
C ILE A 42 -4.19 3.01 -7.43
N SER A 43 -3.97 3.06 -8.74
CA SER A 43 -2.63 3.07 -9.31
C SER A 43 -1.68 4.05 -8.60
N ARG A 44 -0.46 3.61 -8.34
CA ARG A 44 0.58 4.45 -7.72
C ARG A 44 1.05 5.59 -8.62
N ARG A 45 0.57 5.68 -9.86
CA ARG A 45 0.82 6.84 -10.71
C ARG A 45 0.16 8.12 -10.17
N PHE A 46 -0.84 7.98 -9.30
CA PHE A 46 -1.53 9.11 -8.65
C PHE A 46 -0.84 9.43 -7.32
N ASN A 47 0.02 10.46 -7.35
CA ASN A 47 0.85 10.81 -6.19
C ASN A 47 0.06 11.10 -4.91
N ALA A 48 -1.15 11.65 -5.02
CA ALA A 48 -1.96 11.99 -3.84
C ALA A 48 -2.30 10.79 -2.97
N THR A 49 -2.41 9.60 -3.57
CA THR A 49 -2.78 8.37 -2.85
C THR A 49 -1.70 7.29 -2.87
N ARG A 50 -0.61 7.53 -3.59
CA ARG A 50 0.46 6.55 -3.83
C ARG A 50 1.02 5.91 -2.56
N LEU A 51 1.16 6.70 -1.50
CA LEU A 51 1.77 6.28 -0.24
C LEU A 51 0.78 6.34 0.94
N ASP A 52 -0.50 6.38 0.66
CA ASP A 52 -1.56 6.37 1.66
C ASP A 52 -1.77 4.93 2.15
N SER A 53 -1.72 4.73 3.47
CA SER A 53 -1.88 3.41 4.09
C SER A 53 -3.17 2.69 3.70
N ARG A 54 -4.22 3.44 3.39
CA ARG A 54 -5.52 2.89 2.99
C ARG A 54 -5.54 2.37 1.56
N ASN A 55 -4.55 2.75 0.76
CA ASN A 55 -4.52 2.49 -0.68
C ASN A 55 -3.74 1.24 -1.08
N ALA A 56 -3.45 0.36 -0.16
CA ALA A 56 -2.71 -0.86 -0.50
C ALA A 56 -3.00 -2.00 0.45
N ALA A 57 -2.81 -3.21 -0.06
CA ALA A 57 -2.89 -4.44 0.71
C ALA A 57 -1.78 -5.40 0.27
N ALA A 58 -1.45 -6.36 1.14
CA ALA A 58 -0.49 -7.40 0.82
C ALA A 58 -1.21 -8.55 0.10
N HIS A 59 -0.74 -8.91 -1.08
CA HIS A 59 -1.28 -10.03 -1.86
C HIS A 59 -0.15 -10.95 -2.32
N CYS A 60 -0.38 -12.27 -2.27
CA CYS A 60 0.53 -13.22 -2.91
C CYS A 60 0.45 -13.05 -4.44
N ALA A 61 1.44 -13.61 -5.16
CA ALA A 61 1.51 -13.47 -6.61
C ALA A 61 0.23 -13.95 -7.32
N SER A 62 -0.35 -15.04 -6.85
CA SER A 62 -1.58 -15.61 -7.41
C SER A 62 -2.78 -14.68 -7.26
N CYS A 63 -3.01 -14.17 -6.04
CA CYS A 63 -4.12 -13.24 -5.79
C CYS A 63 -3.92 -11.92 -6.51
N HIS A 64 -2.69 -11.41 -6.54
CA HIS A 64 -2.36 -10.18 -7.26
C HIS A 64 -2.67 -10.30 -8.75
N ARG A 65 -2.30 -11.43 -9.35
CA ARG A 65 -2.60 -11.72 -10.77
C ARG A 65 -4.09 -11.81 -11.02
N LYS A 66 -4.82 -12.50 -10.15
CA LYS A 66 -6.27 -12.64 -10.26
C LYS A 66 -6.97 -11.28 -10.29
N PHE A 67 -6.56 -10.35 -9.42
CA PHE A 67 -7.12 -9.01 -9.37
C PHE A 67 -6.67 -8.15 -10.56
N THR A 68 -5.47 -8.36 -11.07
CA THR A 68 -4.99 -7.67 -12.28
C THR A 68 -5.83 -8.08 -13.50
N ASP A 69 -6.14 -9.38 -13.60
CA ASP A 69 -6.91 -9.94 -14.71
C ASP A 69 -8.41 -9.60 -14.63
N ASP A 70 -8.90 -9.35 -13.42
CA ASP A 70 -10.32 -9.03 -13.19
C ASP A 70 -10.47 -7.77 -12.32
N PRO A 71 -10.42 -6.58 -12.94
CA PRO A 71 -10.53 -5.31 -12.20
C PRO A 71 -11.87 -5.13 -11.48
N VAL A 72 -12.95 -5.72 -11.97
CA VAL A 72 -14.26 -5.65 -11.31
C VAL A 72 -14.22 -6.41 -10.00
N MET A 73 -13.69 -7.64 -10.03
CA MET A 73 -13.50 -8.44 -8.81
C MET A 73 -12.59 -7.72 -7.82
N HIS A 74 -11.53 -7.09 -8.31
CA HIS A 74 -10.62 -6.31 -7.46
C HIS A 74 -11.34 -5.17 -6.76
N GLY A 75 -12.16 -4.42 -7.50
CA GLY A 75 -12.95 -3.32 -6.93
C GLY A 75 -13.93 -3.81 -5.85
N GLU A 76 -14.57 -4.94 -6.08
CA GLU A 76 -15.47 -5.55 -5.08
C GLU A 76 -14.72 -5.97 -3.82
N TRP A 77 -13.53 -6.57 -3.99
CA TRP A 77 -12.69 -6.96 -2.87
C TRP A 77 -12.24 -5.75 -2.05
N ILE A 78 -11.80 -4.68 -2.73
CA ILE A 78 -11.38 -3.44 -2.08
C ILE A 78 -12.53 -2.87 -1.25
N GLU A 79 -13.71 -2.75 -1.84
CA GLU A 79 -14.89 -2.20 -1.17
C GLU A 79 -15.26 -3.01 0.08
N ALA A 80 -15.19 -4.34 0.00
CA ALA A 80 -15.42 -5.20 1.14
C ALA A 80 -14.36 -5.03 2.23
N LYS A 81 -13.09 -4.79 1.84
CA LYS A 81 -11.97 -4.69 2.77
C LYS A 81 -11.89 -3.36 3.51
N ILE A 82 -12.00 -2.25 2.80
CA ILE A 82 -11.84 -0.91 3.38
C ILE A 82 -13.15 -0.13 3.53
N GLY A 83 -14.24 -0.65 3.01
CA GLY A 83 -15.54 -0.01 3.01
C GLY A 83 -15.74 0.93 1.82
N LYS A 84 -16.99 1.09 1.43
CA LYS A 84 -17.39 1.90 0.27
C LYS A 84 -16.98 3.37 0.45
N GLU A 85 -17.20 3.92 1.64
CA GLU A 85 -16.91 5.32 1.94
C GLU A 85 -15.42 5.62 1.77
N THR A 86 -14.56 4.81 2.40
CA THR A 86 -13.12 4.97 2.29
C THR A 86 -12.65 4.82 0.85
N TYR A 87 -13.20 3.85 0.12
CA TYR A 87 -12.85 3.65 -1.28
C TYR A 87 -13.21 4.87 -2.14
N LEU A 88 -14.38 5.46 -1.93
CA LEU A 88 -14.79 6.68 -2.63
C LEU A 88 -13.90 7.87 -2.27
N GLU A 89 -13.52 8.01 -1.01
CA GLU A 89 -12.58 9.04 -0.57
C GLU A 89 -11.22 8.92 -1.28
N LEU A 90 -10.70 7.70 -1.39
CA LEU A 90 -9.44 7.45 -2.10
C LEU A 90 -9.55 7.79 -3.59
N ARG A 91 -10.65 7.42 -4.22
CA ARG A 91 -10.87 7.73 -5.64
C ARG A 91 -10.94 9.22 -5.88
N ALA A 92 -11.61 9.96 -5.00
CA ALA A 92 -11.68 11.42 -5.08
C ALA A 92 -10.30 12.05 -4.84
N ALA A 93 -9.56 11.57 -3.82
CA ALA A 93 -8.23 12.06 -3.50
C ALA A 93 -7.23 11.83 -4.63
N ALA A 94 -7.33 10.70 -5.33
CA ALA A 94 -6.43 10.36 -6.44
C ALA A 94 -6.48 11.38 -7.58
N ASN A 95 -7.61 12.04 -7.76
CA ASN A 95 -7.78 13.01 -8.82
C ASN A 95 -7.23 14.41 -8.49
N ARG A 96 -6.76 14.62 -7.24
CA ARG A 96 -6.15 15.90 -6.88
C ARG A 96 -4.77 16.02 -7.51
N THR A 97 -4.45 17.23 -7.98
CA THR A 97 -3.10 17.54 -8.46
C THR A 97 -2.13 17.44 -7.28
N CYS A 98 -1.11 16.62 -7.44
CA CYS A 98 -0.10 16.42 -6.40
C CYS A 98 1.26 16.23 -7.06
N GLN A 99 2.09 17.27 -6.98
CA GLN A 99 3.47 17.22 -7.45
C GLN A 99 4.38 17.08 -6.24
N ILE A 100 5.27 16.11 -6.28
CA ILE A 100 6.23 15.86 -5.20
C ILE A 100 7.61 16.26 -5.70
N LYS A 101 8.20 17.29 -5.10
CA LYS A 101 9.52 17.79 -5.47
C LYS A 101 10.61 16.84 -4.95
N LYS A 102 11.78 16.92 -5.55
CA LYS A 102 12.92 16.04 -5.21
C LYS A 102 13.26 16.05 -3.72
N HIS A 103 13.29 17.23 -3.09
CA HIS A 103 13.58 17.33 -1.66
C HIS A 103 12.45 16.78 -0.77
N GLU A 104 11.21 16.87 -1.23
CA GLU A 104 10.05 16.33 -0.53
C GLU A 104 10.09 14.80 -0.48
N TRP A 105 10.55 14.15 -1.55
CA TRP A 105 10.72 12.70 -1.57
C TRP A 105 11.65 12.22 -0.45
N LYS A 106 12.72 12.96 -0.17
CA LYS A 106 13.65 12.63 0.92
C LYS A 106 12.98 12.68 2.28
N GLU A 107 12.17 13.71 2.51
CA GLU A 107 11.41 13.86 3.77
C GLU A 107 10.35 12.77 3.92
N ILE A 108 9.66 12.43 2.84
CA ILE A 108 8.69 11.34 2.82
C ILE A 108 9.36 10.02 3.20
N VAL A 109 10.51 9.71 2.61
CA VAL A 109 11.26 8.48 2.94
C VAL A 109 11.60 8.43 4.43
N LYS A 110 12.06 9.54 5.01
CA LYS A 110 12.38 9.61 6.44
C LYS A 110 11.15 9.30 7.30
N THR A 111 10.02 9.90 6.95
CA THR A 111 8.74 9.70 7.65
C THR A 111 8.31 8.23 7.59
N LEU A 112 8.39 7.63 6.40
CA LEU A 112 8.01 6.23 6.22
C LEU A 112 8.93 5.27 6.97
N LYS A 113 10.23 5.54 6.95
CA LYS A 113 11.22 4.74 7.70
C LYS A 113 10.97 4.81 9.20
N TRP A 114 10.62 5.99 9.71
CA TRP A 114 10.28 6.14 11.12
C TRP A 114 9.05 5.30 11.48
N GLN A 115 8.01 5.34 10.64
CA GLN A 115 6.80 4.54 10.85
C GLN A 115 7.13 3.04 10.86
N LEU A 116 7.96 2.59 9.91
CA LEU A 116 8.38 1.18 9.85
C LEU A 116 9.14 0.76 11.10
N LYS A 117 10.01 1.63 11.60
CA LYS A 117 10.74 1.39 12.86
C LYS A 117 9.77 1.21 14.03
N GLN A 118 8.72 2.06 14.12
CA GLN A 118 7.71 1.93 15.17
C GLN A 118 7.01 0.57 15.09
N MET A 119 6.66 0.12 13.90
CA MET A 119 6.02 -1.18 13.72
C MET A 119 6.96 -2.34 14.07
N ASN A 120 8.20 -2.29 13.62
CA ASN A 120 9.19 -3.34 13.88
C ASN A 120 9.56 -3.46 15.36
N GLU A 121 9.47 -2.37 16.11
CA GLU A 121 9.72 -2.36 17.55
C GLU A 121 8.46 -2.64 18.38
N GLY A 122 7.36 -3.00 17.72
CA GLY A 122 6.11 -3.37 18.40
C GLY A 122 5.33 -2.22 19.01
N ARG A 123 5.65 -0.96 18.65
CA ARG A 123 4.98 0.20 19.19
C ARG A 123 3.69 0.57 18.46
N SER A 124 3.50 0.04 17.26
CA SER A 124 2.31 0.29 16.44
C SER A 124 2.04 -0.90 15.54
N GLU A 125 0.76 -1.26 15.39
CA GLU A 125 0.32 -2.29 14.44
C GLU A 125 -0.16 -1.69 13.14
N GLU A 126 -0.37 -0.37 13.10
CA GLU A 126 -0.85 0.37 11.95
C GLU A 126 0.13 1.48 11.58
N PHE A 127 -0.01 1.99 10.37
CA PHE A 127 0.76 3.13 9.89
C PHE A 127 -0.14 4.06 9.06
N ILE A 128 0.28 5.31 8.92
CA ILE A 128 -0.48 6.32 8.16
C ILE A 128 0.03 6.40 6.72
N GLY A 129 1.31 6.22 6.51
CA GLY A 129 1.95 6.47 5.23
C GLY A 129 2.15 7.96 5.01
N TRP A 130 1.85 8.41 3.81
CA TRP A 130 1.90 9.83 3.43
C TRP A 130 0.72 10.15 2.53
N ARG A 131 0.06 11.25 2.80
CA ARG A 131 -1.09 11.71 2.02
C ARG A 131 -0.77 13.03 1.35
N GLY A 132 -0.96 13.06 0.05
CA GLY A 132 -0.76 14.26 -0.74
C GLY A 132 -1.91 15.24 -0.70
#